data_8e81fa2c3c7ddf9c723b99a84ea5c2ce
#
_entry.id   8e81fa2c3c7ddf9c723b99a84ea5c2ce
#
_cell.length_a   1.000
_cell.length_b   1.000
_cell.length_c   1.000
_cell.angle_alpha   90.00
_cell.angle_beta   90.00
_cell.angle_gamma   90.00
#
_symmetry.space_group_name_H-M   'P 1'
#
loop_
_entity.id
_entity.type
_entity.pdbx_description
1 polymer ?
#
loop_
_entity_poly.entity_id
_entity_poly.type
_entity_poly.pdbx_seq_one_letter_code
_entity_poly.pdbx_strand_id
1 'polypeptide(L)'
;MRVLIVYASAGVGHRRAAEAVYEYLKANRPDLSLKIVDVLDRTNALFRFDYTVGYSFLVKYAVSLWRFAFWLTEFKVFRFISSPIATFVNNINSLNFIRYLIRKNPDYIISTHFLPADIAALLKRKNKI
;
A
#
# COMPACT_ATOMS: atom_id res chain seq x y z
N MET A 1 -20.89 -5.51 9.02
CA MET A 1 -19.60 -6.00 8.51
C MET A 1 -18.70 -4.79 8.22
N ARG A 2 -17.44 -4.81 8.70
CA ARG A 2 -16.50 -3.68 8.58
C ARG A 2 -15.57 -3.91 7.41
N VAL A 3 -15.64 -3.05 6.40
CA VAL A 3 -14.79 -3.12 5.21
C VAL A 3 -13.84 -1.93 5.17
N LEU A 4 -12.56 -2.20 5.10
CA LEU A 4 -11.51 -1.19 5.00
C LEU A 4 -10.95 -1.17 3.57
N ILE A 5 -11.11 -0.03 2.90
CA ILE A 5 -10.55 0.20 1.57
C ILE A 5 -9.24 0.98 1.75
N VAL A 6 -8.15 0.44 1.25
CA VAL A 6 -6.81 1.01 1.46
C VAL A 6 -6.09 1.27 0.14
N TYR A 7 -5.41 2.40 0.07
CA TYR A 7 -4.60 2.80 -1.07
C TYR A 7 -3.30 3.47 -0.61
N ALA A 8 -2.42 3.75 -1.54
CA ALA A 8 -1.27 4.63 -1.34
C ALA A 8 -1.34 5.76 -2.37
N SER A 9 -1.21 7.01 -1.92
CA SER A 9 -1.21 8.20 -2.77
C SER A 9 0.11 8.41 -3.52
N ALA A 10 0.69 7.31 -4.04
CA ALA A 10 1.85 7.30 -4.93
C ALA A 10 1.48 7.62 -6.40
N GLY A 11 0.39 8.34 -6.60
CA GLY A 11 -0.21 8.72 -7.86
C GLY A 11 -1.73 8.77 -7.76
N VAL A 12 -2.37 9.44 -8.70
CA VAL A 12 -3.83 9.66 -8.65
C VAL A 12 -4.65 8.41 -8.96
N GLY A 13 -4.09 7.41 -9.68
CA GLY A 13 -4.81 6.22 -10.13
C GLY A 13 -5.31 5.34 -8.99
N HIS A 14 -4.43 5.00 -8.05
CA HIS A 14 -4.76 4.16 -6.89
C HIS A 14 -5.82 4.78 -5.98
N ARG A 15 -5.72 6.10 -5.76
CA ARG A 15 -6.70 6.85 -5.00
C ARG A 15 -8.06 6.83 -5.68
N ARG A 16 -8.14 7.17 -6.98
CA ARG A 16 -9.40 7.15 -7.73
C ARG A 16 -10.05 5.78 -7.77
N ALA A 17 -9.27 4.73 -7.94
CA ALA A 17 -9.78 3.37 -7.88
C ALA A 17 -10.38 3.03 -6.51
N ALA A 18 -9.71 3.42 -5.42
CA ALA A 18 -10.22 3.22 -4.07
C ALA A 18 -11.49 4.03 -3.80
N GLU A 19 -11.55 5.28 -4.25
CA GLU A 19 -12.74 6.15 -4.16
C GLU A 19 -13.92 5.55 -4.94
N ALA A 20 -13.69 5.05 -6.16
CA ALA A 20 -14.74 4.41 -6.97
C ALA A 20 -15.32 3.16 -6.29
N VAL A 21 -14.46 2.30 -5.72
CA VAL A 21 -14.90 1.13 -4.95
C VAL A 21 -15.70 1.56 -3.71
N TYR A 22 -15.24 2.58 -3.00
CA TYR A 22 -15.93 3.11 -1.83
C TYR A 22 -17.33 3.63 -2.18
N GLU A 23 -17.46 4.48 -3.21
CA GLU A 23 -18.74 5.05 -3.61
C GLU A 23 -19.71 3.96 -4.14
N TYR A 24 -19.20 3.00 -4.90
CA TYR A 24 -20.00 1.87 -5.37
C TYR A 24 -20.57 1.05 -4.19
N LEU A 25 -19.72 0.69 -3.24
CA LEU A 25 -20.16 -0.10 -2.08
C LEU A 25 -21.13 0.71 -1.19
N LYS A 26 -20.86 1.99 -1.00
CA LYS A 26 -21.72 2.89 -0.23
C LYS A 26 -23.14 3.01 -0.81
N ALA A 27 -23.23 3.06 -2.14
CA ALA A 27 -24.52 3.14 -2.84
C ALA A 27 -25.30 1.82 -2.84
N ASN A 28 -24.59 0.68 -2.96
CA ASN A 28 -25.23 -0.61 -3.20
C ASN A 28 -25.27 -1.53 -1.95
N ARG A 29 -24.51 -1.22 -0.91
CA ARG A 29 -24.39 -2.04 0.30
C ARG A 29 -24.41 -1.16 1.57
N PRO A 30 -25.57 -0.56 1.90
CA PRO A 30 -25.71 0.28 3.07
C PRO A 30 -25.54 -0.47 4.41
N ASP A 31 -25.58 -1.80 4.37
CA ASP A 31 -25.33 -2.69 5.49
C ASP A 31 -23.84 -2.74 5.92
N LEU A 32 -22.93 -2.23 5.09
CA LEU A 32 -21.50 -2.26 5.36
C LEU A 32 -21.03 -1.00 6.10
N SER A 33 -20.19 -1.19 7.11
CA SER A 33 -19.43 -0.10 7.72
C SER A 33 -18.15 0.11 6.91
N LEU A 34 -18.16 1.10 6.02
CA LEU A 34 -17.07 1.38 5.08
C LEU A 34 -16.10 2.42 5.62
N LYS A 35 -14.82 2.22 5.38
CA LYS A 35 -13.78 3.22 5.62
C LYS A 35 -12.74 3.16 4.52
N ILE A 36 -12.32 4.35 4.04
CA ILE A 36 -11.23 4.50 3.10
C ILE A 36 -10.02 5.13 3.80
N VAL A 37 -8.81 4.63 3.55
CA VAL A 37 -7.58 5.07 4.24
C VAL A 37 -6.41 5.09 3.27
N ASP A 38 -5.67 6.19 3.28
CA ASP A 38 -4.35 6.28 2.66
C ASP A 38 -3.30 5.69 3.62
N VAL A 39 -2.56 4.69 3.17
CA VAL A 39 -1.49 4.09 3.97
C VAL A 39 -0.36 5.08 4.23
N LEU A 40 -0.05 5.96 3.27
CA LEU A 40 1.04 6.93 3.37
C LEU A 40 0.80 7.99 4.46
N ASP A 41 -0.46 8.29 4.81
CA ASP A 41 -0.78 9.15 5.96
C ASP A 41 -0.43 8.51 7.31
N ARG A 42 -0.08 7.21 7.30
CA ARG A 42 0.27 6.41 8.47
C ARG A 42 1.68 5.82 8.39
N THR A 43 2.51 6.36 7.49
CA THR A 43 3.93 6.09 7.41
C THR A 43 4.72 7.25 8.01
N ASN A 44 6.06 7.09 8.14
CA ASN A 44 6.88 8.24 8.51
C ASN A 44 6.98 9.26 7.35
N ALA A 45 7.28 10.51 7.70
CA ALA A 45 7.27 11.62 6.74
C ALA A 45 8.32 11.45 5.62
N LEU A 46 9.50 10.92 5.93
CA LEU A 46 10.56 10.70 4.95
C LEU A 46 10.16 9.64 3.92
N PHE A 47 9.61 8.52 4.37
CA PHE A 47 9.11 7.45 3.52
C PHE A 47 7.95 7.93 2.63
N ARG A 48 7.01 8.71 3.20
CA ARG A 48 5.94 9.33 2.45
C ARG A 48 6.48 10.24 1.36
N PHE A 49 7.45 11.11 1.69
CA PHE A 49 8.07 12.02 0.73
C PHE A 49 8.74 11.24 -0.42
N ASP A 50 9.54 10.22 -0.10
CA ASP A 50 10.19 9.39 -1.11
C ASP A 50 9.17 8.67 -2.01
N TYR A 51 8.13 8.13 -1.42
CA TYR A 51 7.08 7.40 -2.15
C TYR A 51 6.25 8.29 -3.07
N THR A 52 6.08 9.58 -2.74
CA THR A 52 5.27 10.52 -3.53
C THR A 52 6.13 11.33 -4.49
N VAL A 53 7.15 12.00 -3.99
CA VAL A 53 8.00 12.91 -4.77
C VAL A 53 9.14 12.17 -5.43
N GLY A 54 9.84 11.29 -4.72
CA GLY A 54 10.96 10.51 -5.22
C GLY A 54 10.54 9.61 -6.40
N TYR A 55 9.45 8.86 -6.23
CA TYR A 55 8.90 8.06 -7.32
C TYR A 55 8.50 8.91 -8.53
N SER A 56 7.79 10.02 -8.30
CA SER A 56 7.37 10.92 -9.39
C SER A 56 8.57 11.54 -10.12
N PHE A 57 9.61 11.89 -9.39
CA PHE A 57 10.86 12.40 -9.95
C PHE A 57 11.57 11.34 -10.82
N LEU A 58 11.71 10.11 -10.31
CA LEU A 58 12.32 9.01 -11.07
C LEU A 58 11.59 8.72 -12.37
N VAL A 59 10.26 8.64 -12.33
CA VAL A 59 9.43 8.35 -13.50
C VAL A 59 9.45 9.50 -14.51
N LYS A 60 9.57 10.75 -14.06
CA LYS A 60 9.51 11.93 -14.94
C LYS A 60 10.88 12.31 -15.51
N TYR A 61 11.94 12.25 -14.70
CA TYR A 61 13.25 12.81 -15.05
C TYR A 61 14.36 11.78 -15.17
N ALA A 62 14.21 10.57 -14.59
CA ALA A 62 15.21 9.53 -14.60
C ALA A 62 14.67 8.20 -15.15
N VAL A 63 13.90 8.27 -16.25
CA VAL A 63 13.22 7.11 -16.86
C VAL A 63 14.18 5.96 -17.17
N SER A 64 15.37 6.26 -17.67
CA SER A 64 16.38 5.22 -17.98
C SER A 64 16.87 4.49 -16.73
N LEU A 65 17.08 5.22 -15.63
CA LEU A 65 17.45 4.63 -14.34
C LEU A 65 16.29 3.79 -13.79
N TRP A 66 15.08 4.27 -13.89
CA TRP A 66 13.87 3.54 -13.50
C TRP A 66 13.72 2.24 -14.29
N ARG A 67 13.88 2.29 -15.61
CA ARG A 67 13.83 1.10 -16.49
C ARG A 67 14.93 0.09 -16.15
N PHE A 68 16.14 0.56 -15.89
CA PHE A 68 17.25 -0.30 -15.49
C PHE A 68 16.99 -0.97 -14.14
N ALA A 69 16.53 -0.21 -13.14
CA ALA A 69 16.16 -0.76 -11.82
C ALA A 69 15.03 -1.79 -11.95
N PHE A 70 14.03 -1.49 -12.78
CA PHE A 70 12.93 -2.42 -13.02
C PHE A 70 13.41 -3.71 -13.71
N TRP A 71 14.26 -3.59 -14.72
CA TRP A 71 14.88 -4.74 -15.41
C TRP A 71 15.68 -5.62 -14.45
N LEU A 72 16.41 -5.05 -13.50
CA LEU A 72 17.11 -5.82 -12.47
C LEU A 72 16.15 -6.70 -11.65
N THR A 73 14.94 -6.27 -11.40
CA THR A 73 13.95 -7.06 -10.63
C THR A 73 13.41 -8.29 -11.37
N GLU A 74 13.66 -8.42 -12.68
CA GLU A 74 13.31 -9.63 -13.45
C GLU A 74 14.23 -10.79 -13.10
N PHE A 75 15.45 -10.52 -12.64
CA PHE A 75 16.39 -11.58 -12.23
C PHE A 75 15.97 -12.20 -10.90
N LYS A 76 15.76 -13.52 -10.89
CA LYS A 76 15.32 -14.26 -9.68
C LYS A 76 16.25 -14.02 -8.49
N VAL A 77 17.57 -13.97 -8.70
CA VAL A 77 18.56 -13.74 -7.64
C VAL A 77 18.39 -12.35 -7.04
N PHE A 78 18.27 -11.32 -7.87
CA PHE A 78 18.09 -9.96 -7.40
C PHE A 78 16.78 -9.81 -6.62
N ARG A 79 15.69 -10.37 -7.13
CA ARG A 79 14.38 -10.37 -6.48
C ARG A 79 14.42 -11.13 -5.15
N PHE A 80 15.14 -12.24 -5.07
CA PHE A 80 15.29 -13.01 -3.84
C PHE A 80 15.97 -12.20 -2.72
N ILE A 81 16.95 -11.36 -3.06
CA ILE A 81 17.66 -10.50 -2.11
C ILE A 81 16.88 -9.22 -1.80
N SER A 82 16.34 -8.55 -2.82
CA SER A 82 15.67 -7.26 -2.67
C SER A 82 14.30 -7.35 -2.01
N SER A 83 13.55 -8.43 -2.23
CA SER A 83 12.20 -8.58 -1.70
C SER A 83 12.14 -8.58 -0.16
N PRO A 84 12.96 -9.34 0.58
CA PRO A 84 12.93 -9.28 2.05
C PRO A 84 13.40 -7.93 2.58
N ILE A 85 14.36 -7.27 1.92
CA ILE A 85 14.82 -5.93 2.29
C ILE A 85 13.70 -4.92 2.10
N ALA A 86 13.03 -4.92 0.95
CA ALA A 86 11.89 -4.04 0.69
C ALA A 86 10.76 -4.29 1.69
N THR A 87 10.44 -5.54 2.00
CA THR A 87 9.43 -5.90 3.00
C THR A 87 9.80 -5.37 4.38
N PHE A 88 11.04 -5.49 4.79
CA PHE A 88 11.54 -4.97 6.08
C PHE A 88 11.44 -3.44 6.13
N VAL A 89 11.91 -2.74 5.10
CA VAL A 89 11.84 -1.28 5.00
C VAL A 89 10.39 -0.80 5.02
N ASN A 90 9.51 -1.44 4.23
CA ASN A 90 8.09 -1.11 4.20
C ASN A 90 7.43 -1.28 5.57
N ASN A 91 7.72 -2.38 6.27
CA ASN A 91 7.13 -2.66 7.58
C ASN A 91 7.58 -1.67 8.65
N ILE A 92 8.89 -1.36 8.73
CA ILE A 92 9.40 -0.38 9.70
C ILE A 92 8.78 1.00 9.47
N ASN A 93 8.69 1.42 8.22
CA ASN A 93 8.14 2.73 7.89
C ASN A 93 6.61 2.81 8.02
N SER A 94 5.93 1.66 8.04
CA SER A 94 4.46 1.55 8.13
C SER A 94 3.96 1.08 9.51
N LEU A 95 4.74 1.18 10.57
CA LEU A 95 4.37 0.70 11.92
C LEU A 95 3.05 1.30 12.42
N ASN A 96 2.78 2.56 12.14
CA ASN A 96 1.52 3.21 12.54
C ASN A 96 0.32 2.62 11.77
N PHE A 97 0.51 2.27 10.49
CA PHE A 97 -0.52 1.58 9.72
C PHE A 97 -0.75 0.15 10.22
N ILE A 98 0.31 -0.58 10.53
CA ILE A 98 0.24 -1.92 11.13
C ILE A 98 -0.56 -1.87 12.45
N ARG A 99 -0.21 -0.97 13.36
CA ARG A 99 -0.94 -0.77 14.63
C ARG A 99 -2.40 -0.40 14.39
N TYR A 100 -2.66 0.42 13.39
CA TYR A 100 -4.02 0.80 12.99
C TYR A 100 -4.82 -0.42 12.54
N LEU A 101 -4.28 -1.28 11.66
CA LEU A 101 -4.95 -2.49 11.18
C LEU A 101 -5.27 -3.44 12.34
N ILE A 102 -4.30 -3.72 13.20
CA ILE A 102 -4.48 -4.61 14.37
C ILE A 102 -5.59 -4.05 15.29
N ARG A 103 -5.56 -2.76 15.59
CA ARG A 103 -6.58 -2.13 16.47
C ARG A 103 -7.97 -2.12 15.85
N LYS A 104 -8.06 -1.90 14.54
CA LYS A 104 -9.36 -1.83 13.84
C LYS A 104 -9.92 -3.20 13.51
N ASN A 105 -9.06 -4.16 13.29
CA ASN A 105 -9.41 -5.56 12.97
C ASN A 105 -10.61 -5.63 12.01
N PRO A 106 -10.48 -5.13 10.76
CA PRO A 106 -11.59 -5.13 9.81
C PRO A 106 -11.93 -6.54 9.37
N ASP A 107 -13.20 -6.78 9.03
CA ASP A 107 -13.65 -8.08 8.52
C ASP A 107 -13.13 -8.32 7.10
N TYR A 108 -13.00 -7.24 6.31
CA TYR A 108 -12.43 -7.26 4.95
C TYR A 108 -11.52 -6.06 4.69
N ILE A 109 -10.47 -6.31 3.91
CA ILE A 109 -9.55 -5.30 3.41
C ILE A 109 -9.55 -5.36 1.88
N ILE A 110 -9.89 -4.26 1.22
CA ILE A 110 -9.79 -4.09 -0.22
C ILE A 110 -8.63 -3.13 -0.48
N SER A 111 -7.63 -3.58 -1.22
CA SER A 111 -6.45 -2.76 -1.51
C SER A 111 -6.32 -2.47 -2.99
N THR A 112 -6.07 -1.22 -3.35
CA THR A 112 -5.78 -0.79 -4.72
C THR A 112 -4.28 -0.59 -4.97
N HIS A 113 -3.43 -0.87 -3.95
CA HIS A 113 -1.98 -0.74 -4.05
C HIS A 113 -1.27 -1.90 -3.33
N PHE A 114 -0.11 -2.33 -3.84
CA PHE A 114 0.61 -3.49 -3.29
C PHE A 114 1.08 -3.29 -1.85
N LEU A 115 1.57 -2.09 -1.46
CA LEU A 115 2.12 -1.83 -0.13
C LEU A 115 1.15 -2.19 1.02
N PRO A 116 -0.10 -1.67 1.07
CA PRO A 116 -1.04 -2.07 2.12
C PRO A 116 -1.52 -3.51 1.97
N ALA A 117 -1.55 -4.07 0.74
CA ALA A 117 -1.90 -5.47 0.51
C ALA A 117 -0.87 -6.42 1.14
N ASP A 118 0.42 -6.18 0.92
CA ASP A 118 1.52 -6.99 1.47
C ASP A 118 1.53 -6.95 3.01
N ILE A 119 1.33 -5.75 3.59
CA ILE A 119 1.24 -5.60 5.04
C ILE A 119 0.06 -6.39 5.61
N ALA A 120 -1.12 -6.28 5.01
CA ALA A 120 -2.31 -7.00 5.45
C ALA A 120 -2.13 -8.52 5.32
N ALA A 121 -1.56 -9.00 4.21
CA ALA A 121 -1.27 -10.42 4.00
C ALA A 121 -0.25 -10.95 5.02
N LEU A 122 0.77 -10.16 5.36
CA LEU A 122 1.74 -10.53 6.40
C LEU A 122 1.08 -10.64 7.77
N LEU A 123 0.22 -9.68 8.15
CA LEU A 123 -0.50 -9.70 9.43
C LEU A 123 -1.46 -10.88 9.51
N LYS A 124 -2.17 -11.19 8.43
CA LYS A 124 -3.05 -12.36 8.34
C LYS A 124 -2.26 -13.66 8.53
N ARG A 125 -1.11 -13.83 7.85
CA ARG A 125 -0.25 -15.01 8.03
C ARG A 125 0.28 -15.18 9.46
N LYS A 126 0.40 -14.07 10.21
CA LYS A 126 0.82 -14.06 11.61
C LYS A 126 -0.34 -14.12 12.60
N ASN A 127 -1.57 -14.34 12.14
CA ASN A 127 -2.80 -14.33 12.95
C ASN A 127 -2.95 -13.06 13.82
N LYS A 128 -2.59 -11.90 13.25
CA LYS A 128 -2.69 -10.59 13.93
C LYS A 128 -3.95 -9.81 13.54
N ILE A 129 -4.58 -10.19 12.44
CA ILE A 129 -5.89 -9.71 11.93
C ILE A 129 -6.60 -10.87 11.26
#